data_f8bf5865fd2761aa8b7fe4db951997f5
#
_entry.id   f8bf5865fd2761aa8b7fe4db951997f5
#
_cell.length_a   1.000
_cell.length_b   1.000
_cell.length_c   1.000
_cell.angle_alpha   90.00
_cell.angle_beta   90.00
_cell.angle_gamma   90.00
#
_symmetry.space_group_name_H-M   'P 1'
#
loop_
_entity.id
_entity.type
_entity.pdbx_description
1 polymer ?
#
loop_
_entity_poly.entity_id
_entity_poly.type
_entity_poly.pdbx_seq_one_letter_code
_entity_poly.pdbx_strand_id
1 'polypeptide(L)'
;MNWKLIEDKSWCSLEQLFEWVREMNTVQQDIRYHAEGSVAEHTRMVLEALQQSSAYHSLSTLEKEIIWTSALLHDVEKRSTSVDEGEGRVSAKGHARKGEYTVRTILYRDCPAPFHIREQIASLVRYHGLPVWLMEKPDSVKKLCEASLRVDTLLLKMLADADIRGRICKDKNELLEALELFEIFCREQDCWKKPREFATDYARFHYFHTEDSYIDYVPHEQFKCEVTMLSGLPGMGKDYYIQSAGIDVPVVSLDVIRRKHKLSPTDKSANGWVVQTAKEEARTYLRKGQDLSLIHI
;
A
#
# COMPACT_ATOMS: atom_id res chain seq x y z
N MET A 1 19.91 0.81 -11.26
CA MET A 1 19.10 -0.30 -11.82
C MET A 1 18.07 0.34 -12.75
N ASN A 2 18.09 -0.01 -14.03
CA ASN A 2 17.15 0.59 -15.02
C ASN A 2 15.96 -0.36 -15.19
N TRP A 3 14.98 -0.26 -14.28
CA TRP A 3 13.71 -0.97 -14.45
C TRP A 3 12.76 -0.11 -15.28
N LYS A 4 11.99 -0.75 -16.17
CA LYS A 4 10.91 -0.17 -16.97
C LYS A 4 9.75 -1.14 -17.01
N LEU A 5 8.53 -0.62 -17.08
CA LEU A 5 7.35 -1.46 -17.29
C LEU A 5 7.38 -2.08 -18.69
N ILE A 6 7.57 -1.24 -19.70
CA ILE A 6 7.72 -1.60 -21.13
C ILE A 6 8.59 -0.56 -21.86
N GLU A 7 9.10 -0.91 -23.04
CA GLU A 7 9.90 0.02 -23.87
C GLU A 7 9.00 1.00 -24.64
N ASP A 8 8.02 0.48 -25.38
CA ASP A 8 7.07 1.31 -26.13
C ASP A 8 5.86 1.65 -25.29
N LYS A 9 5.83 2.91 -24.82
CA LYS A 9 4.76 3.46 -23.99
C LYS A 9 3.56 4.00 -24.78
N SER A 10 3.48 3.71 -26.09
CA SER A 10 2.31 4.08 -26.88
C SER A 10 1.05 3.36 -26.37
N TRP A 11 -0.09 4.05 -26.41
CA TRP A 11 -1.35 3.45 -25.95
C TRP A 11 -1.71 2.18 -26.72
N CYS A 12 -1.44 2.16 -28.02
CA CYS A 12 -1.67 1.00 -28.87
C CYS A 12 -0.87 -0.23 -28.40
N SER A 13 0.41 -0.05 -28.06
CA SER A 13 1.24 -1.12 -27.49
C SER A 13 0.75 -1.58 -26.13
N LEU A 14 0.31 -0.66 -25.27
CA LEU A 14 -0.29 -1.00 -23.97
C LEU A 14 -1.55 -1.86 -24.13
N GLU A 15 -2.46 -1.49 -25.04
CA GLU A 15 -3.66 -2.28 -25.33
C GLU A 15 -3.35 -3.65 -25.94
N GLN A 16 -2.31 -3.76 -26.75
CA GLN A 16 -1.91 -5.05 -27.32
C GLN A 16 -1.35 -6.00 -26.26
N LEU A 17 -0.55 -5.47 -25.35
CA LEU A 17 0.15 -6.26 -24.34
C LEU A 17 -0.72 -6.60 -23.13
N PHE A 18 -1.59 -5.67 -22.70
CA PHE A 18 -2.30 -5.77 -21.42
C PHE A 18 -3.82 -5.79 -21.59
N GLU A 19 -4.44 -6.89 -21.20
CA GLU A 19 -5.89 -7.03 -21.18
C GLU A 19 -6.55 -5.97 -20.27
N TRP A 20 -5.99 -5.72 -19.12
CA TRP A 20 -6.51 -4.73 -18.17
C TRP A 20 -6.49 -3.29 -18.72
N VAL A 21 -5.63 -2.96 -19.72
CA VAL A 21 -5.69 -1.67 -20.43
C VAL A 21 -6.89 -1.65 -21.37
N ARG A 22 -7.12 -2.73 -22.14
CA ARG A 22 -8.29 -2.83 -23.04
C ARG A 22 -9.61 -2.72 -22.27
N GLU A 23 -9.69 -3.34 -21.10
CA GLU A 23 -10.87 -3.30 -20.23
C GLU A 23 -11.22 -1.87 -19.79
N MET A 24 -10.23 -0.98 -19.59
CA MET A 24 -10.48 0.43 -19.23
C MET A 24 -11.33 1.19 -20.24
N ASN A 25 -11.31 0.79 -21.52
CA ASN A 25 -12.12 1.45 -22.56
C ASN A 25 -13.65 1.29 -22.35
N THR A 26 -14.06 0.24 -21.67
CA THR A 26 -15.48 -0.07 -21.45
C THR A 26 -16.02 0.48 -20.13
N VAL A 27 -15.14 0.99 -19.27
CA VAL A 27 -15.51 1.47 -17.92
C VAL A 27 -15.87 2.95 -17.99
N GLN A 28 -17.15 3.23 -17.88
CA GLN A 28 -17.65 4.62 -17.81
C GLN A 28 -17.45 5.19 -16.41
N GLN A 29 -17.33 6.52 -16.34
CA GLN A 29 -17.11 7.24 -15.09
C GLN A 29 -18.26 8.22 -14.81
N ASP A 30 -18.33 8.74 -13.59
CA ASP A 30 -19.32 9.75 -13.21
C ASP A 30 -19.11 11.04 -14.02
N ILE A 31 -20.07 11.42 -14.85
CA ILE A 31 -19.97 12.56 -15.78
C ILE A 31 -19.74 13.91 -15.07
N ARG A 32 -20.08 14.02 -13.79
CA ARG A 32 -19.90 15.26 -13.03
C ARG A 32 -18.44 15.53 -12.72
N TYR A 33 -17.66 14.47 -12.51
CA TYR A 33 -16.27 14.51 -12.09
C TYR A 33 -15.30 14.06 -13.19
N HIS A 34 -15.83 13.37 -14.24
CA HIS A 34 -15.07 12.77 -15.32
C HIS A 34 -15.85 12.90 -16.64
N ALA A 35 -16.05 14.13 -17.09
CA ALA A 35 -16.77 14.38 -18.35
C ALA A 35 -15.98 13.94 -19.60
N GLU A 36 -14.72 13.53 -19.44
CA GLU A 36 -13.89 12.92 -20.49
C GLU A 36 -14.38 11.52 -20.90
N GLY A 37 -15.14 10.81 -20.05
CA GLY A 37 -15.84 9.57 -20.39
C GLY A 37 -15.25 8.32 -19.76
N SER A 38 -14.52 7.49 -20.51
CA SER A 38 -14.01 6.20 -20.03
C SER A 38 -12.78 6.34 -19.14
N VAL A 39 -12.49 5.29 -18.33
CA VAL A 39 -11.25 5.20 -17.56
C VAL A 39 -10.02 5.22 -18.48
N ALA A 40 -10.10 4.64 -19.67
CA ALA A 40 -9.01 4.69 -20.65
C ALA A 40 -8.71 6.11 -21.13
N GLU A 41 -9.74 6.89 -21.45
CA GLU A 41 -9.56 8.28 -21.89
C GLU A 41 -8.97 9.12 -20.76
N HIS A 42 -9.54 9.02 -19.55
CA HIS A 42 -9.00 9.64 -18.37
C HIS A 42 -7.52 9.29 -18.14
N THR A 43 -7.17 8.01 -18.19
CA THR A 43 -5.78 7.56 -17.96
C THR A 43 -4.81 8.12 -19.00
N ARG A 44 -5.23 8.22 -20.29
CA ARG A 44 -4.40 8.89 -21.32
C ARG A 44 -4.16 10.36 -20.99
N MET A 45 -5.22 11.10 -20.63
CA MET A 45 -5.11 12.51 -20.27
C MET A 45 -4.22 12.70 -19.00
N VAL A 46 -4.29 11.80 -18.04
CA VAL A 46 -3.40 11.80 -16.86
C VAL A 46 -1.94 11.60 -17.25
N LEU A 47 -1.65 10.63 -18.12
CA LEU A 47 -0.29 10.39 -18.63
C LEU A 47 0.25 11.59 -19.42
N GLU A 48 -0.57 12.22 -20.24
CA GLU A 48 -0.20 13.43 -20.99
C GLU A 48 0.08 14.59 -20.04
N ALA A 49 -0.81 14.86 -19.08
CA ALA A 49 -0.63 15.92 -18.08
C ALA A 49 0.66 15.71 -17.26
N LEU A 50 0.93 14.46 -16.84
CA LEU A 50 2.15 14.10 -16.15
C LEU A 50 3.40 14.42 -16.98
N GLN A 51 3.42 13.99 -18.24
CA GLN A 51 4.57 14.15 -19.13
C GLN A 51 4.81 15.61 -19.54
N GLN A 52 3.79 16.46 -19.55
CA GLN A 52 3.90 17.90 -19.81
C GLN A 52 4.40 18.69 -18.58
N SER A 53 4.37 18.11 -17.39
CA SER A 53 4.78 18.79 -16.17
C SER A 53 6.29 19.02 -16.11
N SER A 54 6.71 20.25 -15.80
CA SER A 54 8.12 20.58 -15.57
C SER A 54 8.72 19.78 -14.39
N ALA A 55 7.92 19.50 -13.37
CA ALA A 55 8.32 18.67 -12.24
C ALA A 55 8.67 17.23 -12.67
N TYR A 56 7.92 16.65 -13.61
CA TYR A 56 8.25 15.34 -14.17
C TYR A 56 9.60 15.33 -14.88
N HIS A 57 9.92 16.38 -15.63
CA HIS A 57 11.19 16.46 -16.35
C HIS A 57 12.41 16.54 -15.42
N SER A 58 12.24 17.07 -14.20
CA SER A 58 13.30 17.18 -13.19
C SER A 58 13.60 15.88 -12.44
N LEU A 59 12.73 14.85 -12.55
CA LEU A 59 12.91 13.57 -11.89
C LEU A 59 14.03 12.74 -12.52
N SER A 60 14.64 11.87 -11.72
CA SER A 60 15.54 10.83 -12.23
C SER A 60 14.82 9.84 -13.15
N THR A 61 15.56 9.10 -13.97
CA THR A 61 14.98 8.12 -14.89
C THR A 61 14.12 7.09 -14.16
N LEU A 62 14.56 6.63 -12.98
CA LEU A 62 13.80 5.65 -12.20
C LEU A 62 12.52 6.24 -11.62
N GLU A 63 12.57 7.44 -11.07
CA GLU A 63 11.37 8.12 -10.55
C GLU A 63 10.35 8.39 -11.65
N LYS A 64 10.81 8.75 -12.85
CA LYS A 64 9.94 8.88 -14.04
C LYS A 64 9.21 7.58 -14.36
N GLU A 65 9.91 6.44 -14.31
CA GLU A 65 9.29 5.14 -14.54
C GLU A 65 8.29 4.77 -13.45
N ILE A 66 8.63 5.03 -12.19
CA ILE A 66 7.76 4.75 -11.05
C ILE A 66 6.46 5.55 -11.16
N ILE A 67 6.56 6.88 -11.34
CA ILE A 67 5.36 7.72 -11.36
C ILE A 67 4.53 7.52 -12.63
N TRP A 68 5.16 7.30 -13.78
CA TRP A 68 4.47 7.00 -15.03
C TRP A 68 3.68 5.69 -14.92
N THR A 69 4.30 4.65 -14.36
CA THR A 69 3.62 3.36 -14.14
C THR A 69 2.50 3.50 -13.11
N SER A 70 2.70 4.31 -12.07
CA SER A 70 1.65 4.60 -11.09
C SER A 70 0.47 5.34 -11.71
N ALA A 71 0.72 6.29 -12.60
CA ALA A 71 -0.30 7.03 -13.33
C ALA A 71 -1.08 6.11 -14.29
N LEU A 72 -0.40 5.18 -14.96
CA LEU A 72 -1.06 4.17 -15.81
C LEU A 72 -1.98 3.25 -15.01
N LEU A 73 -1.60 2.91 -13.77
CA LEU A 73 -2.27 1.89 -12.95
C LEU A 73 -3.19 2.46 -11.85
N HIS A 74 -3.23 3.81 -11.63
CA HIS A 74 -3.93 4.38 -10.48
C HIS A 74 -5.40 3.97 -10.38
N ASP A 75 -6.06 3.86 -11.52
CA ASP A 75 -7.48 3.54 -11.66
C ASP A 75 -7.75 2.13 -12.22
N VAL A 76 -6.74 1.26 -12.28
CA VAL A 76 -6.84 -0.07 -12.88
C VAL A 76 -8.01 -0.90 -12.36
N GLU A 77 -8.42 -0.75 -11.12
CA GLU A 77 -9.53 -1.51 -10.54
C GLU A 77 -10.89 -0.80 -10.58
N LYS A 78 -11.00 0.37 -11.20
CA LYS A 78 -12.33 0.91 -11.56
C LYS A 78 -13.10 -0.07 -12.45
N ARG A 79 -12.40 -0.85 -13.30
CA ARG A 79 -12.97 -1.93 -14.13
C ARG A 79 -13.79 -2.99 -13.35
N SER A 80 -13.48 -3.20 -12.08
CA SER A 80 -14.11 -4.25 -11.25
C SER A 80 -14.86 -3.71 -10.03
N THR A 81 -14.79 -2.40 -9.80
CA THR A 81 -15.42 -1.75 -8.66
C THR A 81 -16.44 -0.68 -9.04
N SER A 82 -16.50 -0.30 -10.33
CA SER A 82 -17.50 0.65 -10.81
C SER A 82 -18.90 0.07 -10.74
N VAL A 83 -19.81 0.84 -10.17
CA VAL A 83 -21.24 0.53 -10.06
C VAL A 83 -22.01 1.70 -10.65
N ASP A 84 -22.85 1.41 -11.65
CA ASP A 84 -23.81 2.38 -12.19
C ASP A 84 -24.94 2.58 -11.17
N GLU A 85 -25.06 3.79 -10.65
CA GLU A 85 -26.08 4.18 -9.67
C GLU A 85 -27.30 4.86 -10.36
N GLY A 86 -27.31 4.87 -11.69
CA GLY A 86 -28.34 5.54 -12.50
C GLY A 86 -28.11 7.04 -12.68
N GLU A 87 -28.79 7.63 -13.64
CA GLU A 87 -28.73 9.07 -13.96
C GLU A 87 -27.33 9.61 -14.25
N GLY A 88 -26.44 8.77 -14.84
CA GLY A 88 -25.05 9.12 -15.13
C GLY A 88 -24.13 9.17 -13.90
N ARG A 89 -24.60 8.69 -12.75
CA ARG A 89 -23.79 8.55 -11.53
C ARG A 89 -23.10 7.20 -11.51
N VAL A 90 -21.78 7.22 -11.35
CA VAL A 90 -20.96 6.01 -11.24
C VAL A 90 -20.09 6.11 -10.01
N SER A 91 -20.18 5.15 -9.11
CA SER A 91 -19.25 5.04 -7.98
C SER A 91 -18.25 3.92 -8.21
N ALA A 92 -17.04 4.08 -7.67
CA ALA A 92 -15.97 3.07 -7.74
C ALA A 92 -15.32 2.88 -6.37
N LYS A 93 -16.12 2.58 -5.35
CA LYS A 93 -15.65 2.48 -3.96
C LYS A 93 -14.62 1.37 -3.80
N GLY A 94 -13.48 1.72 -3.20
CA GLY A 94 -12.41 0.76 -2.89
C GLY A 94 -11.48 0.43 -4.06
N HIS A 95 -11.61 1.06 -5.24
CA HIS A 95 -10.72 0.83 -6.38
C HIS A 95 -9.24 1.01 -6.04
N ALA A 96 -8.86 2.04 -5.30
CA ALA A 96 -7.48 2.29 -4.90
C ALA A 96 -6.91 1.18 -3.99
N ARG A 97 -7.72 0.65 -3.04
CA ARG A 97 -7.31 -0.47 -2.20
C ARG A 97 -7.17 -1.76 -2.99
N LYS A 98 -8.10 -2.05 -3.88
CA LYS A 98 -8.04 -3.23 -4.74
C LYS A 98 -6.92 -3.08 -5.77
N GLY A 99 -6.71 -1.88 -6.32
CA GLY A 99 -5.63 -1.52 -7.23
C GLY A 99 -4.26 -1.81 -6.64
N GLU A 100 -4.02 -1.51 -5.37
CA GLU A 100 -2.78 -1.86 -4.67
C GLU A 100 -2.44 -3.36 -4.77
N TYR A 101 -3.41 -4.26 -4.62
CA TYR A 101 -3.18 -5.71 -4.75
C TYR A 101 -2.97 -6.13 -6.21
N THR A 102 -3.75 -5.57 -7.12
CA THR A 102 -3.63 -5.86 -8.56
C THR A 102 -2.28 -5.40 -9.11
N VAL A 103 -1.81 -4.21 -8.72
CA VAL A 103 -0.47 -3.70 -9.06
C VAL A 103 0.62 -4.66 -8.58
N ARG A 104 0.56 -5.14 -7.34
CA ARG A 104 1.51 -6.14 -6.85
C ARG A 104 1.51 -7.40 -7.69
N THR A 105 0.34 -7.86 -8.13
CA THR A 105 0.22 -9.05 -8.98
C THR A 105 0.85 -8.82 -10.35
N ILE A 106 0.53 -7.71 -11.01
CA ILE A 106 1.09 -7.32 -12.31
C ILE A 106 2.61 -7.20 -12.22
N LEU A 107 3.12 -6.45 -11.23
CA LEU A 107 4.54 -6.16 -11.06
C LEU A 107 5.34 -7.30 -10.39
N TYR A 108 4.72 -8.38 -10.04
CA TYR A 108 5.37 -9.60 -9.58
C TYR A 108 5.40 -10.69 -10.67
N ARG A 109 4.27 -10.87 -11.36
CA ARG A 109 4.05 -12.00 -12.26
C ARG A 109 4.27 -11.63 -13.73
N ASP A 110 3.65 -10.51 -14.17
CA ASP A 110 3.53 -10.19 -15.59
C ASP A 110 4.67 -9.27 -16.06
N CYS A 111 5.04 -8.28 -15.23
CA CYS A 111 6.15 -7.35 -15.50
C CYS A 111 7.05 -7.24 -14.26
N PRO A 112 7.89 -8.24 -13.97
CA PRO A 112 8.60 -8.32 -12.70
C PRO A 112 9.40 -7.06 -12.37
N ALA A 113 9.10 -6.45 -11.21
CA ALA A 113 9.79 -5.31 -10.66
C ALA A 113 10.51 -5.67 -9.35
N PRO A 114 11.67 -5.07 -9.06
CA PRO A 114 12.29 -5.15 -7.74
C PRO A 114 11.32 -4.78 -6.63
N PHE A 115 11.46 -5.42 -5.47
CA PHE A 115 10.53 -5.28 -4.35
C PHE A 115 10.24 -3.81 -4.01
N HIS A 116 11.28 -2.99 -3.83
CA HIS A 116 11.13 -1.59 -3.46
C HIS A 116 10.39 -0.74 -4.51
N ILE A 117 10.60 -1.01 -5.80
CA ILE A 117 9.90 -0.34 -6.92
C ILE A 117 8.42 -0.74 -6.92
N ARG A 118 8.16 -2.06 -6.84
CA ARG A 118 6.81 -2.60 -6.81
C ARG A 118 5.99 -2.03 -5.66
N GLU A 119 6.55 -2.01 -4.44
CA GLU A 119 5.83 -1.53 -3.26
C GLU A 119 5.62 -0.01 -3.30
N GLN A 120 6.54 0.75 -3.90
CA GLN A 120 6.35 2.19 -4.09
C GLN A 120 5.22 2.48 -5.07
N ILE A 121 5.18 1.80 -6.24
CA ILE A 121 4.08 1.94 -7.22
C ILE A 121 2.75 1.52 -6.61
N ALA A 122 2.69 0.35 -5.94
CA ALA A 122 1.48 -0.14 -5.30
C ALA A 122 0.95 0.83 -4.23
N SER A 123 1.86 1.45 -3.47
CA SER A 123 1.50 2.44 -2.46
C SER A 123 1.06 3.78 -3.08
N LEU A 124 1.69 4.24 -4.16
CA LEU A 124 1.22 5.41 -4.91
C LEU A 124 -0.21 5.20 -5.43
N VAL A 125 -0.50 4.03 -6.02
CA VAL A 125 -1.86 3.66 -6.44
C VAL A 125 -2.83 3.61 -5.26
N ARG A 126 -2.39 3.08 -4.11
CA ARG A 126 -3.22 3.02 -2.89
C ARG A 126 -3.63 4.38 -2.37
N TYR A 127 -2.73 5.36 -2.42
CA TYR A 127 -2.91 6.67 -1.79
C TYR A 127 -3.17 7.80 -2.80
N HIS A 128 -3.33 7.55 -4.12
CA HIS A 128 -3.43 8.59 -5.15
C HIS A 128 -4.50 9.65 -4.87
N GLY A 129 -5.63 9.27 -4.27
CA GLY A 129 -6.68 10.22 -3.88
C GLY A 129 -6.45 10.91 -2.53
N LEU A 130 -5.44 10.50 -1.74
CA LEU A 130 -5.22 11.05 -0.40
C LEU A 130 -4.91 12.56 -0.42
N PRO A 131 -4.06 13.09 -1.32
CA PRO A 131 -3.73 14.52 -1.32
C PRO A 131 -4.94 15.44 -1.44
N VAL A 132 -5.95 15.03 -2.18
CA VAL A 132 -7.17 15.81 -2.39
C VAL A 132 -8.09 15.78 -1.15
N TRP A 133 -8.25 14.61 -0.55
CA TRP A 133 -9.25 14.38 0.49
C TRP A 133 -8.68 14.29 1.91
N LEU A 134 -7.38 14.61 2.08
CA LEU A 134 -6.70 14.47 3.37
C LEU A 134 -7.33 15.32 4.46
N MET A 135 -7.62 16.59 4.16
CA MET A 135 -8.14 17.55 5.15
C MET A 135 -9.57 17.24 5.62
N GLU A 136 -10.30 16.43 4.85
CA GLU A 136 -11.63 15.95 5.21
C GLU A 136 -11.60 14.70 6.12
N LYS A 137 -10.41 14.09 6.32
CA LYS A 137 -10.30 12.91 7.17
C LYS A 137 -10.26 13.29 8.65
N PRO A 138 -10.97 12.56 9.52
CA PRO A 138 -10.96 12.85 10.97
C PRO A 138 -9.55 12.73 11.58
N ASP A 139 -8.71 11.85 11.05
CA ASP A 139 -7.34 11.59 11.53
C ASP A 139 -6.29 11.99 10.48
N SER A 140 -6.38 13.21 9.94
CA SER A 140 -5.55 13.66 8.80
C SER A 140 -4.05 13.52 9.07
N VAL A 141 -3.55 13.90 10.26
CA VAL A 141 -2.14 13.73 10.65
C VAL A 141 -1.74 12.27 10.62
N LYS A 142 -2.53 11.39 11.24
CA LYS A 142 -2.25 9.95 11.32
C LYS A 142 -2.24 9.31 9.93
N LYS A 143 -3.18 9.71 9.06
CA LYS A 143 -3.25 9.23 7.67
C LYS A 143 -2.10 9.73 6.81
N LEU A 144 -1.69 10.98 6.98
CA LEU A 144 -0.52 11.51 6.30
C LEU A 144 0.76 10.79 6.74
N CYS A 145 0.96 10.62 8.04
CA CYS A 145 2.12 9.90 8.58
C CYS A 145 2.16 8.44 8.08
N GLU A 146 1.02 7.73 8.11
CA GLU A 146 0.92 6.37 7.56
C GLU A 146 1.34 6.32 6.08
N ALA A 147 0.84 7.26 5.27
CA ALA A 147 1.19 7.33 3.85
C ALA A 147 2.69 7.64 3.65
N SER A 148 3.24 8.60 4.39
CA SER A 148 4.65 9.00 4.27
C SER A 148 5.65 7.87 4.58
N LEU A 149 5.26 6.89 5.41
CA LEU A 149 6.06 5.70 5.67
C LEU A 149 6.11 4.72 4.49
N ARG A 150 5.27 4.92 3.47
CA ARG A 150 5.09 3.97 2.35
C ARG A 150 5.37 4.58 0.99
N VAL A 151 5.21 5.90 0.84
CA VAL A 151 5.39 6.59 -0.43
C VAL A 151 6.15 7.91 -0.27
N ASP A 152 6.88 8.31 -1.31
CA ASP A 152 7.38 9.68 -1.41
C ASP A 152 6.19 10.64 -1.62
N THR A 153 6.02 11.59 -0.71
CA THR A 153 4.90 12.54 -0.72
C THR A 153 4.95 13.53 -1.89
N LEU A 154 6.15 13.81 -2.45
CA LEU A 154 6.27 14.57 -3.70
C LEU A 154 5.69 13.78 -4.87
N LEU A 155 6.09 12.52 -5.05
CA LEU A 155 5.56 11.67 -6.13
C LEU A 155 4.05 11.48 -5.97
N LEU A 156 3.57 11.39 -4.74
CA LEU A 156 2.14 11.29 -4.45
C LEU A 156 1.39 12.57 -4.85
N LYS A 157 1.91 13.77 -4.51
CA LYS A 157 1.35 15.06 -4.97
C LYS A 157 1.35 15.14 -6.50
N MET A 158 2.45 14.76 -7.14
CA MET A 158 2.59 14.81 -8.60
C MET A 158 1.59 13.86 -9.29
N LEU A 159 1.35 12.67 -8.74
CA LEU A 159 0.35 11.75 -9.26
C LEU A 159 -1.06 12.35 -9.16
N ALA A 160 -1.40 12.92 -8.01
CA ALA A 160 -2.68 13.57 -7.80
C ALA A 160 -2.86 14.83 -8.69
N ASP A 161 -1.80 15.63 -8.90
CA ASP A 161 -1.83 16.77 -9.83
C ASP A 161 -2.12 16.32 -11.27
N ALA A 162 -1.44 15.27 -11.72
CA ALA A 162 -1.68 14.71 -13.05
C ALA A 162 -3.10 14.15 -13.17
N ASP A 163 -3.60 13.44 -12.16
CA ASP A 163 -4.97 12.92 -12.12
C ASP A 163 -6.01 14.05 -12.24
N ILE A 164 -5.86 15.14 -11.48
CA ILE A 164 -6.76 16.30 -11.55
C ILE A 164 -6.68 16.98 -12.91
N ARG A 165 -5.48 17.19 -13.46
CA ARG A 165 -5.30 17.82 -14.77
C ARG A 165 -5.84 16.97 -15.90
N GLY A 166 -5.81 15.65 -15.75
CA GLY A 166 -6.42 14.69 -16.68
C GLY A 166 -7.94 14.61 -16.62
N ARG A 167 -8.62 15.37 -15.73
CA ARG A 167 -10.08 15.40 -15.63
C ARG A 167 -10.70 16.57 -16.37
N ILE A 168 -11.93 16.34 -16.84
CA ILE A 168 -12.84 17.40 -17.28
C ILE A 168 -13.92 17.51 -16.21
N CYS A 169 -13.72 18.43 -15.25
CA CYS A 169 -14.63 18.69 -14.14
C CYS A 169 -14.71 20.18 -13.81
N LYS A 170 -15.75 20.59 -13.08
CA LYS A 170 -16.01 22.02 -12.75
C LYS A 170 -15.15 22.49 -11.58
N ASP A 171 -14.84 21.62 -10.67
CA ASP A 171 -14.13 21.84 -9.39
C ASP A 171 -12.60 21.71 -9.48
N LYS A 172 -12.04 21.71 -10.71
CA LYS A 172 -10.60 21.48 -10.94
C LYS A 172 -9.71 22.42 -10.12
N ASN A 173 -10.05 23.71 -10.01
CA ASN A 173 -9.24 24.69 -9.29
C ASN A 173 -9.24 24.41 -7.77
N GLU A 174 -10.39 24.07 -7.22
CA GLU A 174 -10.53 23.71 -5.80
C GLU A 174 -9.71 22.47 -5.47
N LEU A 175 -9.71 21.47 -6.36
CA LEU A 175 -8.89 20.26 -6.22
C LEU A 175 -7.38 20.57 -6.29
N LEU A 176 -6.96 21.49 -7.15
CA LEU A 176 -5.56 21.93 -7.22
C LEU A 176 -5.14 22.72 -5.97
N GLU A 177 -6.01 23.56 -5.41
CA GLU A 177 -5.76 24.24 -4.14
C GLU A 177 -5.58 23.25 -2.98
N ALA A 178 -6.36 22.15 -2.96
CA ALA A 178 -6.18 21.08 -1.98
C ALA A 178 -4.78 20.45 -2.04
N LEU A 179 -4.16 20.36 -3.22
CA LEU A 179 -2.79 19.86 -3.35
C LEU A 179 -1.73 20.81 -2.76
N GLU A 180 -1.95 22.11 -2.85
CA GLU A 180 -1.06 23.06 -2.20
C GLU A 180 -1.16 22.96 -0.67
N LEU A 181 -2.38 22.81 -0.15
CA LEU A 181 -2.60 22.55 1.28
C LEU A 181 -1.96 21.22 1.71
N PHE A 182 -2.05 20.18 0.88
CA PHE A 182 -1.38 18.91 1.15
C PHE A 182 0.14 19.07 1.29
N GLU A 183 0.80 19.84 0.40
CA GLU A 183 2.24 20.09 0.50
C GLU A 183 2.58 20.85 1.78
N ILE A 184 1.86 21.93 2.09
CA ILE A 184 2.05 22.71 3.31
C ILE A 184 1.96 21.79 4.52
N PHE A 185 0.91 20.96 4.57
CA PHE A 185 0.68 20.03 5.68
C PHE A 185 1.78 18.96 5.78
N CYS A 186 2.29 18.43 4.66
CA CYS A 186 3.45 17.54 4.66
C CYS A 186 4.70 18.21 5.28
N ARG A 187 4.92 19.48 4.99
CA ARG A 187 6.04 20.25 5.53
C ARG A 187 5.87 20.52 7.03
N GLU A 188 4.68 20.89 7.47
CA GLU A 188 4.35 21.06 8.89
C GLU A 188 4.53 19.78 9.71
N GLN A 189 4.18 18.64 9.11
CA GLN A 189 4.34 17.32 9.73
C GLN A 189 5.72 16.69 9.49
N ASP A 190 6.69 17.44 8.97
CA ASP A 190 8.06 16.98 8.68
C ASP A 190 8.12 15.66 7.87
N CYS A 191 7.25 15.53 6.88
CA CYS A 191 7.18 14.35 6.02
C CYS A 191 7.14 14.68 4.51
N TRP A 192 7.61 15.86 4.11
CA TRP A 192 7.75 16.21 2.69
C TRP A 192 8.99 15.57 2.08
N LYS A 193 8.81 14.73 1.05
CA LYS A 193 9.85 13.96 0.34
C LYS A 193 10.60 12.94 1.22
N LYS A 194 10.11 12.66 2.39
CA LYS A 194 10.71 11.71 3.33
C LYS A 194 9.64 11.11 4.22
N PRO A 195 9.88 9.92 4.79
CA PRO A 195 8.98 9.39 5.81
C PRO A 195 9.00 10.26 7.08
N ARG A 196 7.86 10.33 7.77
CA ARG A 196 7.82 10.89 9.13
C ARG A 196 8.71 10.06 10.05
N GLU A 197 9.67 10.70 10.69
CA GLU A 197 10.54 10.08 11.67
C GLU A 197 9.86 10.03 13.04
N PHE A 198 10.11 8.96 13.79
CA PHE A 198 9.69 8.78 15.16
C PHE A 198 10.92 8.54 16.02
N ALA A 199 10.88 8.98 17.28
CA ALA A 199 12.02 8.87 18.20
C ALA A 199 12.47 7.42 18.40
N THR A 200 11.53 6.46 18.46
CA THR A 200 11.79 5.02 18.54
C THR A 200 10.74 4.25 17.72
N ASP A 201 11.05 2.99 17.37
CA ASP A 201 10.08 2.09 16.73
C ASP A 201 8.87 1.83 17.65
N TYR A 202 9.08 1.84 18.96
CA TYR A 202 7.99 1.71 19.92
C TYR A 202 7.09 2.95 19.95
N ALA A 203 7.66 4.16 19.87
CA ALA A 203 6.89 5.38 19.74
C ALA A 203 6.02 5.36 18.49
N ARG A 204 6.59 4.91 17.34
CA ARG A 204 5.83 4.71 16.09
C ARG A 204 4.70 3.70 16.27
N PHE A 205 4.97 2.54 16.85
CA PHE A 205 3.97 1.52 17.14
C PHE A 205 2.87 2.07 18.03
N HIS A 206 3.22 2.72 19.13
CA HIS A 206 2.29 3.31 20.09
C HIS A 206 1.38 4.34 19.38
N TYR A 207 1.95 5.24 18.58
CA TYR A 207 1.20 6.27 17.86
C TYR A 207 0.11 5.67 16.98
N PHE A 208 0.42 4.65 16.21
CA PHE A 208 -0.55 4.05 15.27
C PHE A 208 -1.58 3.14 15.94
N HIS A 209 -1.31 2.59 17.13
CA HIS A 209 -2.16 1.60 17.79
C HIS A 209 -2.91 2.14 19.03
N THR A 210 -2.65 3.38 19.42
CA THR A 210 -3.34 4.03 20.55
C THR A 210 -4.27 5.12 20.02
N GLU A 211 -5.51 5.15 20.52
CA GLU A 211 -6.43 6.24 20.26
C GLU A 211 -5.90 7.51 20.93
N ASP A 212 -6.15 8.68 20.32
CA ASP A 212 -5.76 10.01 20.83
C ASP A 212 -4.25 10.15 21.19
N SER A 213 -3.40 9.35 20.54
CA SER A 213 -1.95 9.43 20.76
C SER A 213 -1.37 10.66 20.07
N TYR A 214 -0.53 11.40 20.81
CA TYR A 214 0.22 12.53 20.28
C TYR A 214 1.45 12.04 19.50
N ILE A 215 1.74 12.65 18.33
CA ILE A 215 2.76 12.15 17.39
C ILE A 215 4.19 12.18 17.97
N ASP A 216 4.50 13.15 18.79
CA ASP A 216 5.85 13.30 19.38
C ASP A 216 5.95 12.68 20.79
N TYR A 217 4.91 11.97 21.23
CA TYR A 217 4.95 11.27 22.50
C TYR A 217 5.87 10.06 22.45
N VAL A 218 6.84 10.02 23.34
CA VAL A 218 7.77 8.89 23.49
C VAL A 218 7.37 8.10 24.74
N PRO A 219 6.70 6.94 24.57
CA PRO A 219 6.32 6.12 25.71
C PRO A 219 7.56 5.51 26.35
N HIS A 220 7.50 5.30 27.68
CA HIS A 220 8.58 4.63 28.40
C HIS A 220 8.63 3.14 28.01
N GLU A 221 9.78 2.70 27.53
CA GLU A 221 10.01 1.32 27.13
C GLU A 221 10.32 0.44 28.35
N GLN A 222 9.47 -0.56 28.61
CA GLN A 222 9.62 -1.56 29.66
C GLN A 222 9.45 -2.95 29.07
N PHE A 223 10.34 -3.31 28.14
CA PHE A 223 10.32 -4.65 27.56
C PHE A 223 10.87 -5.66 28.57
N LYS A 224 10.12 -6.76 28.77
CA LYS A 224 10.48 -7.83 29.73
C LYS A 224 11.03 -9.07 29.05
N CYS A 225 10.80 -9.21 27.74
CA CYS A 225 11.21 -10.35 26.95
C CYS A 225 11.26 -9.99 25.47
N GLU A 226 11.93 -10.81 24.69
CA GLU A 226 12.02 -10.73 23.24
C GLU A 226 11.15 -11.81 22.58
N VAL A 227 10.48 -11.47 21.47
CA VAL A 227 9.72 -12.40 20.66
C VAL A 227 10.31 -12.45 19.26
N THR A 228 10.98 -13.54 18.93
CA THR A 228 11.47 -13.80 17.57
C THR A 228 10.35 -14.41 16.72
N MET A 229 9.86 -13.70 15.72
CA MET A 229 8.83 -14.20 14.83
C MET A 229 9.43 -14.67 13.50
N LEU A 230 9.23 -15.94 13.15
CA LEU A 230 9.67 -16.51 11.89
C LEU A 230 8.50 -16.57 10.89
N SER A 231 8.63 -15.82 9.79
CA SER A 231 7.67 -15.78 8.68
C SER A 231 8.30 -16.38 7.42
N GLY A 232 7.56 -17.18 6.69
CA GLY A 232 8.00 -17.80 5.44
C GLY A 232 7.11 -18.97 5.04
N LEU A 233 7.17 -19.36 3.76
CA LEU A 233 6.40 -20.48 3.22
C LEU A 233 6.76 -21.81 3.92
N PRO A 234 5.87 -22.81 3.88
CA PRO A 234 6.22 -24.18 4.30
C PRO A 234 7.48 -24.68 3.60
N GLY A 235 8.36 -25.37 4.35
CA GLY A 235 9.61 -25.90 3.80
C GLY A 235 10.76 -24.92 3.61
N MET A 236 10.60 -23.62 3.92
CA MET A 236 11.65 -22.59 3.78
C MET A 236 12.76 -22.64 4.85
N GLY A 237 12.80 -23.69 5.68
CA GLY A 237 13.87 -23.89 6.66
C GLY A 237 13.74 -23.10 7.96
N LYS A 238 12.56 -22.64 8.34
CA LYS A 238 12.35 -21.91 9.62
C LYS A 238 12.83 -22.70 10.84
N ASP A 239 12.49 -23.98 10.92
CA ASP A 239 12.94 -24.86 12.02
C ASP A 239 14.46 -25.06 11.98
N TYR A 240 15.05 -25.20 10.80
CA TYR A 240 16.51 -25.29 10.61
C TYR A 240 17.19 -24.01 11.09
N TYR A 241 16.62 -22.84 10.78
CA TYR A 241 17.17 -21.55 11.22
C TYR A 241 17.25 -21.47 12.76
N ILE A 242 16.19 -21.85 13.47
CA ILE A 242 16.21 -21.86 14.95
C ILE A 242 17.34 -22.74 15.49
N GLN A 243 17.47 -23.94 14.95
CA GLN A 243 18.50 -24.88 15.39
C GLN A 243 19.92 -24.38 15.06
N SER A 244 20.13 -23.89 13.83
CA SER A 244 21.45 -23.45 13.35
C SER A 244 21.88 -22.09 13.96
N ALA A 245 20.94 -21.21 14.26
CA ALA A 245 21.22 -19.92 14.89
C ALA A 245 21.43 -20.01 16.42
N GLY A 246 21.32 -21.22 17.01
CA GLY A 246 21.49 -21.41 18.43
C GLY A 246 20.45 -20.68 19.28
N ILE A 247 19.24 -20.50 18.76
CA ILE A 247 18.14 -19.85 19.46
C ILE A 247 17.61 -20.81 20.52
N ASP A 248 18.12 -20.70 21.74
CA ASP A 248 17.74 -21.53 22.90
C ASP A 248 16.60 -20.89 23.69
N VAL A 249 15.44 -20.75 23.03
CA VAL A 249 14.20 -20.25 23.66
C VAL A 249 13.03 -21.19 23.33
N PRO A 250 11.97 -21.20 24.15
CA PRO A 250 10.76 -21.95 23.84
C PRO A 250 10.20 -21.59 22.46
N VAL A 251 9.84 -22.61 21.68
CA VAL A 251 9.29 -22.47 20.34
C VAL A 251 7.81 -22.78 20.35
N VAL A 252 6.97 -21.80 20.03
CA VAL A 252 5.53 -22.00 19.84
C VAL A 252 5.27 -22.18 18.35
N SER A 253 4.82 -23.38 17.98
CA SER A 253 4.57 -23.76 16.58
C SER A 253 3.23 -24.48 16.43
N LEU A 254 2.42 -24.03 15.45
CA LEU A 254 1.14 -24.70 15.15
C LEU A 254 1.34 -26.15 14.73
N ASP A 255 2.41 -26.45 14.00
CA ASP A 255 2.69 -27.81 13.52
C ASP A 255 3.16 -28.74 14.67
N VAL A 256 3.90 -28.20 15.64
CA VAL A 256 4.26 -28.94 16.86
C VAL A 256 3.01 -29.26 17.67
N ILE A 257 2.10 -28.29 17.84
CA ILE A 257 0.83 -28.48 18.55
C ILE A 257 -0.01 -29.54 17.84
N ARG A 258 -0.17 -29.48 16.52
CA ARG A 258 -0.90 -30.50 15.76
C ARG A 258 -0.31 -31.88 15.94
N ARG A 259 1.01 -32.03 15.84
CA ARG A 259 1.70 -33.32 16.04
C ARG A 259 1.49 -33.87 17.44
N LYS A 260 1.64 -33.03 18.48
CA LYS A 260 1.42 -33.41 19.88
C LYS A 260 0.01 -33.94 20.14
N HIS A 261 -0.99 -33.36 19.48
CA HIS A 261 -2.40 -33.74 19.63
C HIS A 261 -2.92 -34.66 18.53
N LYS A 262 -2.03 -35.22 17.67
CA LYS A 262 -2.35 -36.14 16.58
C LYS A 262 -3.42 -35.61 15.61
N LEU A 263 -3.39 -34.28 15.37
CA LEU A 263 -4.31 -33.60 14.45
C LEU A 263 -3.71 -33.57 13.05
N SER A 264 -4.57 -33.82 12.03
CA SER A 264 -4.14 -33.71 10.63
C SER A 264 -3.85 -32.23 10.26
N PRO A 265 -2.77 -31.93 9.52
CA PRO A 265 -2.54 -30.58 8.97
C PRO A 265 -3.67 -30.09 8.07
N THR A 266 -4.44 -31.00 7.48
CA THR A 266 -5.55 -30.69 6.58
C THR A 266 -6.91 -30.57 7.28
N ASP A 267 -6.96 -30.86 8.58
CA ASP A 267 -8.20 -30.73 9.36
C ASP A 267 -8.48 -29.25 9.67
N LYS A 268 -9.40 -28.69 8.88
CA LYS A 268 -9.84 -27.30 9.04
C LYS A 268 -10.65 -27.08 10.33
N SER A 269 -11.32 -28.10 10.83
CA SER A 269 -12.16 -27.98 12.04
C SER A 269 -11.32 -27.77 13.30
N ALA A 270 -10.12 -28.32 13.35
CA ALA A 270 -9.19 -28.15 14.46
C ALA A 270 -8.39 -26.85 14.46
N ASN A 271 -8.40 -26.08 13.35
CA ASN A 271 -7.55 -24.89 13.20
C ASN A 271 -7.79 -23.84 14.30
N GLY A 272 -9.04 -23.54 14.63
CA GLY A 272 -9.38 -22.58 15.67
C GLY A 272 -8.79 -22.95 17.04
N TRP A 273 -8.92 -24.24 17.40
CA TRP A 273 -8.37 -24.76 18.65
C TRP A 273 -6.84 -24.71 18.68
N VAL A 274 -6.18 -25.11 17.58
CA VAL A 274 -4.70 -25.09 17.48
C VAL A 274 -4.17 -23.68 17.63
N VAL A 275 -4.79 -22.69 16.96
CA VAL A 275 -4.40 -21.27 17.05
C VAL A 275 -4.62 -20.76 18.48
N GLN A 276 -5.74 -21.10 19.12
CA GLN A 276 -6.01 -20.67 20.48
C GLN A 276 -5.01 -21.28 21.48
N THR A 277 -4.64 -22.56 21.31
CA THR A 277 -3.63 -23.25 22.13
C THR A 277 -2.27 -22.55 21.97
N ALA A 278 -1.84 -22.24 20.75
CA ALA A 278 -0.59 -21.50 20.50
C ALA A 278 -0.58 -20.13 21.17
N LYS A 279 -1.72 -19.40 21.10
CA LYS A 279 -1.84 -18.10 21.79
C LYS A 279 -1.72 -18.23 23.30
N GLU A 280 -2.29 -19.25 23.91
CA GLU A 280 -2.21 -19.46 25.37
C GLU A 280 -0.79 -19.92 25.79
N GLU A 281 -0.12 -20.76 25.00
CA GLU A 281 1.29 -21.12 25.24
C GLU A 281 2.17 -19.85 25.18
N ALA A 282 2.04 -19.03 24.11
CA ALA A 282 2.79 -17.79 23.99
C ALA A 282 2.52 -16.83 25.15
N ARG A 283 1.24 -16.62 25.53
CA ARG A 283 0.88 -15.78 26.68
C ARG A 283 1.49 -16.26 27.99
N THR A 284 1.63 -17.56 28.15
CA THR A 284 2.23 -18.16 29.35
C THR A 284 3.70 -17.76 29.49
N TYR A 285 4.47 -17.80 28.39
CA TYR A 285 5.86 -17.33 28.37
C TYR A 285 5.95 -15.83 28.57
N LEU A 286 5.13 -15.05 27.85
CA LEU A 286 5.12 -13.58 27.96
C LEU A 286 4.80 -13.09 29.38
N ARG A 287 3.83 -13.73 30.08
CA ARG A 287 3.52 -13.40 31.48
C ARG A 287 4.67 -13.63 32.42
N LYS A 288 5.55 -14.59 32.11
CA LYS A 288 6.78 -14.89 32.90
C LYS A 288 7.95 -13.97 32.50
N GLY A 289 7.80 -13.11 31.50
CA GLY A 289 8.89 -12.33 30.94
C GLY A 289 9.98 -13.20 30.29
N GLN A 290 9.59 -14.32 29.70
CA GLN A 290 10.48 -15.27 29.07
C GLN A 290 10.50 -15.06 27.56
N ASP A 291 11.69 -15.00 26.98
CA ASP A 291 11.88 -14.93 25.54
C ASP A 291 11.28 -16.15 24.86
N LEU A 292 10.77 -15.98 23.65
CA LEU A 292 10.19 -17.07 22.86
C LEU A 292 10.33 -16.86 21.36
N SER A 293 10.26 -17.96 20.61
CA SER A 293 10.16 -17.93 19.17
C SER A 293 8.77 -18.40 18.71
N LEU A 294 8.20 -17.67 17.75
CA LEU A 294 6.90 -17.96 17.15
C LEU A 294 7.05 -18.41 15.69
N ILE A 295 6.52 -19.58 15.35
CA ILE A 295 6.51 -20.11 14.00
C ILE A 295 5.06 -20.33 13.55
N HIS A 296 4.67 -19.72 12.42
CA HIS A 296 3.33 -19.89 11.84
C HIS A 296 2.17 -19.59 12.83
N ILE A 297 2.04 -18.34 13.20
CA ILE A 297 0.85 -17.88 13.94
C ILE A 297 -0.06 -17.11 13.00
#